data_66c1b6ff00f752823085e38fa2e82580
#
_entry.id   66c1b6ff00f752823085e38fa2e82580
#
_cell.length_a   1.000
_cell.length_b   1.000
_cell.length_c   1.000
_cell.angle_alpha   90.00
_cell.angle_beta   90.00
_cell.angle_gamma   90.00
#
_symmetry.space_group_name_H-M   'P 1'
#
loop_
_entity.id
_entity.type
_entity.pdbx_description
1 polymer ?
#
loop_
_entity_poly.entity_id
_entity_poly.type
_entity_poly.pdbx_seq_one_letter_code
_entity_poly.pdbx_strand_id
1 'polypeptide(L)'
;MRKKRKNNNILKFLTIIIILIILGMLYVRTLKSPVDKNDTTKIEVQIDDGTSSLKIAKILKSHNLIKNDKYFLFYAKTSNLGDLKSGVYEFSKSQSLEEILKSLNTGGRPIGEKVTIKEGYSIKQIADLLEEKGLVNKEFFIELTENKANFSDKFTFLQDESIQSLEGFMYPETYFIPKGTPETEIISMFLSQTQKIFDENSVLSNINDINPNIQNLNNLITLASIVEKESADNSERDIIAGIFINRLANSIPLQSCVTVEYVLGIHKQRLSYEDTQVQSPYNTYINAGLPPTPICTPTISSINAVKNYKRTDYLFFVAKQDGSHVFSRTYDEHLKATKDIYGEY
;
A
#
# COMPACT_ATOMS: atom_id res chain seq x y z
N MET A 1 -70.17 32.82 35.09
CA MET A 1 -69.18 33.54 34.23
C MET A 1 -67.68 33.15 34.45
N ARG A 2 -67.25 32.56 35.56
CA ARG A 2 -65.81 32.18 35.83
C ARG A 2 -65.22 31.03 34.96
N LYS A 3 -66.04 30.05 34.51
CA LYS A 3 -65.58 28.89 33.72
C LYS A 3 -65.10 29.26 32.27
N LYS A 4 -65.77 30.23 31.62
CA LYS A 4 -65.40 30.67 30.25
C LYS A 4 -64.09 31.44 30.16
N ARG A 5 -63.69 32.18 31.21
CA ARG A 5 -62.49 32.95 31.27
C ARG A 5 -61.22 32.05 31.45
N LYS A 6 -61.38 30.92 32.19
CA LYS A 6 -60.24 29.99 32.43
C LYS A 6 -59.85 29.24 31.16
N ASN A 7 -60.84 28.84 30.30
CA ASN A 7 -60.62 28.18 29.02
C ASN A 7 -59.88 29.07 27.99
N ASN A 8 -60.22 30.38 27.95
CA ASN A 8 -59.58 31.31 27.03
C ASN A 8 -58.06 31.52 27.37
N ASN A 9 -57.67 31.46 28.63
CA ASN A 9 -56.27 31.62 29.05
C ASN A 9 -55.46 30.35 28.69
N ILE A 10 -56.02 29.16 28.84
CA ILE A 10 -55.40 27.90 28.43
C ILE A 10 -55.22 27.87 26.90
N LEU A 11 -56.23 28.28 26.14
CA LEU A 11 -56.13 28.34 24.68
C LEU A 11 -55.05 29.32 24.21
N LYS A 12 -54.96 30.50 24.81
CA LYS A 12 -53.90 31.48 24.52
C LYS A 12 -52.50 30.91 24.84
N PHE A 13 -52.37 30.20 25.96
CA PHE A 13 -51.10 29.58 26.36
C PHE A 13 -50.71 28.50 25.36
N LEU A 14 -51.60 27.63 24.94
CA LEU A 14 -51.36 26.61 23.91
C LEU A 14 -50.98 27.23 22.55
N THR A 15 -51.65 28.33 22.15
CA THR A 15 -51.29 29.06 20.92
C THR A 15 -49.89 29.62 20.97
N ILE A 16 -49.46 30.19 22.11
CA ILE A 16 -48.08 30.69 22.29
C ILE A 16 -47.08 29.54 22.19
N ILE A 17 -47.34 28.39 22.81
CA ILE A 17 -46.47 27.20 22.70
C ILE A 17 -46.32 26.75 21.25
N ILE A 18 -47.43 26.66 20.52
CA ILE A 18 -47.43 26.27 19.10
C ILE A 18 -46.59 27.25 18.28
N ILE A 19 -46.76 28.56 18.50
CA ILE A 19 -45.94 29.58 17.83
C ILE A 19 -44.48 29.42 18.15
N LEU A 20 -44.11 29.19 19.41
CA LEU A 20 -42.71 28.95 19.82
C LEU A 20 -42.14 27.69 19.18
N ILE A 21 -42.90 26.61 19.08
CA ILE A 21 -42.50 25.37 18.38
C ILE A 21 -42.25 25.66 16.89
N ILE A 22 -43.19 26.37 16.22
CA ILE A 22 -43.03 26.74 14.80
C ILE A 22 -41.78 27.61 14.59
N LEU A 23 -41.57 28.61 15.42
CA LEU A 23 -40.37 29.45 15.37
C LEU A 23 -39.09 28.64 15.61
N GLY A 24 -39.12 27.71 16.56
CA GLY A 24 -38.02 26.76 16.81
C GLY A 24 -37.72 25.89 15.59
N MET A 25 -38.77 25.32 14.96
CA MET A 25 -38.61 24.52 13.73
C MET A 25 -38.02 25.34 12.57
N LEU A 26 -38.53 26.57 12.38
CA LEU A 26 -38.01 27.48 11.37
C LEU A 26 -36.54 27.82 11.62
N TYR A 27 -36.16 28.10 12.87
CA TYR A 27 -34.79 28.35 13.24
C TYR A 27 -33.88 27.13 12.95
N VAL A 28 -34.28 25.93 13.36
CA VAL A 28 -33.56 24.70 13.06
C VAL A 28 -33.39 24.51 11.55
N ARG A 29 -34.45 24.78 10.77
CA ARG A 29 -34.35 24.72 9.30
C ARG A 29 -33.31 25.68 8.74
N THR A 30 -33.20 26.90 9.30
CA THR A 30 -32.15 27.85 8.87
C THR A 30 -30.74 27.34 9.21
N LEU A 31 -30.55 26.67 10.35
CA LEU A 31 -29.23 26.11 10.72
C LEU A 31 -28.78 24.96 9.81
N LYS A 32 -29.71 24.19 9.25
CA LYS A 32 -29.44 23.13 8.29
C LYS A 32 -29.19 23.63 6.86
N SER A 33 -29.74 24.79 6.52
CA SER A 33 -29.63 25.33 5.16
C SER A 33 -28.23 25.87 4.87
N PRO A 34 -27.81 25.93 3.59
CA PRO A 34 -26.56 26.54 3.17
C PRO A 34 -26.28 27.89 3.80
N VAL A 35 -25.01 28.23 3.99
CA VAL A 35 -24.60 29.56 4.44
C VAL A 35 -24.92 30.59 3.39
N ASP A 36 -24.55 30.28 2.12
CA ASP A 36 -24.89 31.07 0.94
C ASP A 36 -25.20 30.13 -0.23
N LYS A 37 -26.46 30.09 -0.66
CA LYS A 37 -26.93 29.22 -1.75
C LYS A 37 -26.33 29.52 -3.11
N ASN A 38 -25.82 30.73 -3.31
CA ASN A 38 -25.30 31.19 -4.60
C ASN A 38 -23.77 31.07 -4.68
N ASP A 39 -23.08 30.92 -3.55
CA ASP A 39 -21.62 30.78 -3.53
C ASP A 39 -21.22 29.30 -3.68
N THR A 40 -20.96 28.91 -4.93
CA THR A 40 -20.51 27.55 -5.31
C THR A 40 -18.98 27.43 -5.34
N THR A 41 -18.25 28.47 -4.92
CA THR A 41 -16.77 28.46 -4.86
C THR A 41 -16.29 27.32 -3.99
N LYS A 42 -15.38 26.51 -4.51
CA LYS A 42 -14.80 25.39 -3.78
C LYS A 42 -13.75 25.87 -2.79
N ILE A 43 -13.89 25.45 -1.57
CA ILE A 43 -12.97 25.69 -0.45
C ILE A 43 -12.39 24.33 -0.06
N GLU A 44 -11.08 24.19 -0.20
CA GLU A 44 -10.38 22.99 0.27
C GLU A 44 -10.22 23.03 1.79
N VAL A 45 -10.61 21.95 2.45
CA VAL A 45 -10.52 21.78 3.90
C VAL A 45 -9.85 20.47 4.22
N GLN A 46 -8.72 20.54 4.90
CA GLN A 46 -8.01 19.35 5.39
C GLN A 46 -8.44 19.03 6.81
N ILE A 47 -8.78 17.77 7.05
CA ILE A 47 -9.11 17.19 8.36
C ILE A 47 -8.09 16.10 8.65
N ASP A 48 -7.17 16.37 9.54
CA ASP A 48 -6.10 15.44 9.92
C ASP A 48 -6.66 14.26 10.71
N ASP A 49 -5.93 13.15 10.67
CA ASP A 49 -6.32 11.96 11.43
C ASP A 49 -6.34 12.23 12.94
N GLY A 50 -7.29 11.62 13.64
CA GLY A 50 -7.49 11.88 15.08
C GLY A 50 -8.07 13.25 15.44
N THR A 51 -8.46 14.08 14.44
CA THR A 51 -9.10 15.40 14.73
C THR A 51 -10.46 15.21 15.38
N SER A 52 -10.64 15.77 16.58
CA SER A 52 -11.93 15.67 17.29
C SER A 52 -13.07 16.37 16.55
N SER A 53 -14.32 15.82 16.68
CA SER A 53 -15.52 16.42 16.06
C SER A 53 -15.69 17.91 16.42
N LEU A 54 -15.30 18.32 17.62
CA LEU A 54 -15.33 19.74 18.03
C LEU A 54 -14.35 20.59 17.21
N LYS A 55 -13.14 20.07 16.96
CA LYS A 55 -12.13 20.77 16.14
C LYS A 55 -12.60 20.83 14.68
N ILE A 56 -13.18 19.76 14.16
CA ILE A 56 -13.79 19.74 12.80
C ILE A 56 -14.87 20.81 12.68
N ALA A 57 -15.81 20.89 13.65
CA ALA A 57 -16.85 21.91 13.67
C ALA A 57 -16.28 23.34 13.65
N LYS A 58 -15.21 23.59 14.40
CA LYS A 58 -14.52 24.90 14.42
C LYS A 58 -13.85 25.20 13.09
N ILE A 59 -13.18 24.23 12.46
CA ILE A 59 -12.56 24.38 11.13
C ILE A 59 -13.62 24.74 10.10
N LEU A 60 -14.72 24.00 10.03
CA LEU A 60 -15.83 24.30 9.09
C LEU A 60 -16.46 25.69 9.35
N LYS A 61 -16.57 26.08 10.63
CA LYS A 61 -17.09 27.39 11.01
C LYS A 61 -16.15 28.52 10.62
N SER A 62 -14.85 28.35 10.80
CA SER A 62 -13.83 29.37 10.42
C SER A 62 -13.79 29.61 8.90
N HIS A 63 -14.05 28.56 8.09
CA HIS A 63 -14.21 28.65 6.65
C HIS A 63 -15.61 29.11 6.20
N ASN A 64 -16.50 29.43 7.16
CA ASN A 64 -17.86 29.90 6.87
C ASN A 64 -18.71 28.88 6.08
N LEU A 65 -18.46 27.59 6.29
CA LEU A 65 -19.15 26.47 5.64
C LEU A 65 -20.40 26.02 6.41
N ILE A 66 -20.45 26.30 7.71
CA ILE A 66 -21.59 25.99 8.58
C ILE A 66 -22.00 27.22 9.40
N LYS A 67 -23.28 27.31 9.73
CA LYS A 67 -23.83 28.45 10.47
C LYS A 67 -23.54 28.38 11.96
N ASN A 68 -23.50 27.18 12.55
CA ASN A 68 -23.35 26.99 13.99
C ASN A 68 -22.61 25.69 14.31
N ASP A 69 -21.49 25.78 15.02
CA ASP A 69 -20.66 24.65 15.41
C ASP A 69 -21.32 23.72 16.43
N LYS A 70 -22.04 24.28 17.41
CA LYS A 70 -22.74 23.47 18.42
C LYS A 70 -23.88 22.67 17.78
N TYR A 71 -24.60 23.31 16.85
CA TYR A 71 -25.67 22.62 16.13
C TYR A 71 -25.11 21.54 15.19
N PHE A 72 -23.97 21.76 14.55
CA PHE A 72 -23.25 20.72 13.77
C PHE A 72 -23.00 19.47 14.63
N LEU A 73 -22.44 19.63 15.82
CA LEU A 73 -22.15 18.50 16.73
C LEU A 73 -23.43 17.77 17.15
N PHE A 74 -24.47 18.52 17.49
CA PHE A 74 -25.76 17.95 17.85
C PHE A 74 -26.35 17.14 16.68
N TYR A 75 -26.35 17.73 15.50
CA TYR A 75 -26.95 17.11 14.31
C TYR A 75 -26.13 15.88 13.84
N ALA A 76 -24.82 15.94 13.84
CA ALA A 76 -23.93 14.81 13.55
C ALA A 76 -24.27 13.59 14.44
N LYS A 77 -24.43 13.83 15.76
CA LYS A 77 -24.72 12.78 16.73
C LYS A 77 -26.14 12.20 16.57
N THR A 78 -27.12 13.02 16.19
CA THR A 78 -28.54 12.59 16.12
C THR A 78 -28.95 12.02 14.76
N SER A 79 -28.15 12.25 13.70
CA SER A 79 -28.45 11.81 12.33
C SER A 79 -27.68 10.57 11.87
N ASN A 80 -26.97 9.87 12.77
CA ASN A 80 -26.05 8.76 12.44
C ASN A 80 -24.93 9.14 11.46
N LEU A 81 -24.58 10.42 11.37
CA LEU A 81 -23.48 10.95 10.55
C LEU A 81 -22.29 11.42 11.42
N GLY A 82 -22.13 10.83 12.60
CA GLY A 82 -21.11 11.20 13.57
C GLY A 82 -19.73 10.56 13.34
N ASP A 83 -19.63 9.59 12.44
CA ASP A 83 -18.36 9.00 12.00
C ASP A 83 -17.69 9.94 10.98
N LEU A 84 -16.95 10.93 11.50
CA LEU A 84 -16.30 11.98 10.71
C LEU A 84 -14.87 11.52 10.39
N LYS A 85 -14.61 11.23 9.11
CA LYS A 85 -13.34 10.71 8.64
C LYS A 85 -12.34 11.83 8.34
N SER A 86 -11.07 11.53 8.46
CA SER A 86 -9.95 12.36 7.99
C SER A 86 -9.90 12.45 6.46
N GLY A 87 -9.19 13.44 5.93
CA GLY A 87 -9.01 13.62 4.50
C GLY A 87 -9.05 15.07 4.06
N VAL A 88 -8.83 15.27 2.77
CA VAL A 88 -8.96 16.57 2.09
C VAL A 88 -10.32 16.62 1.39
N TYR A 89 -11.10 17.63 1.73
CA TYR A 89 -12.46 17.83 1.24
C TYR A 89 -12.57 19.12 0.43
N GLU A 90 -13.44 19.11 -0.56
CA GLU A 90 -13.84 20.30 -1.29
C GLU A 90 -15.28 20.65 -0.96
N PHE A 91 -15.47 21.68 -0.14
CA PHE A 91 -16.78 22.17 0.24
C PHE A 91 -17.10 23.51 -0.45
N SER A 92 -18.37 23.88 -0.49
CA SER A 92 -18.81 25.21 -0.87
C SER A 92 -19.87 25.71 0.12
N LYS A 93 -20.03 27.05 0.19
CA LYS A 93 -21.06 27.66 1.06
C LYS A 93 -22.49 27.37 0.59
N SER A 94 -22.64 26.90 -0.66
CA SER A 94 -23.94 26.47 -1.23
C SER A 94 -24.38 25.11 -0.75
N GLN A 95 -23.52 24.34 -0.08
CA GLN A 95 -23.86 23.04 0.49
C GLN A 95 -24.62 23.20 1.82
N SER A 96 -25.60 22.34 2.03
CA SER A 96 -26.31 22.20 3.30
C SER A 96 -25.44 21.50 4.35
N LEU A 97 -25.77 21.67 5.61
CA LEU A 97 -25.12 20.97 6.72
C LEU A 97 -25.14 19.44 6.53
N GLU A 98 -26.25 18.91 6.00
CA GLU A 98 -26.39 17.47 5.78
C GLU A 98 -25.45 16.97 4.68
N GLU A 99 -25.30 17.71 3.58
CA GLU A 99 -24.37 17.35 2.49
C GLU A 99 -22.92 17.37 2.98
N ILE A 100 -22.52 18.36 3.77
CA ILE A 100 -21.19 18.44 4.38
C ILE A 100 -20.96 17.25 5.31
N LEU A 101 -21.92 16.91 6.18
CA LEU A 101 -21.80 15.77 7.09
C LEU A 101 -21.74 14.43 6.34
N LYS A 102 -22.52 14.25 5.28
CA LYS A 102 -22.46 13.05 4.44
C LYS A 102 -21.08 12.90 3.80
N SER A 103 -20.51 13.98 3.27
CA SER A 103 -19.15 13.96 2.72
C SER A 103 -18.12 13.57 3.78
N LEU A 104 -18.19 14.16 4.98
CA LEU A 104 -17.29 13.81 6.08
C LEU A 104 -17.45 12.37 6.54
N ASN A 105 -18.65 11.82 6.54
CA ASN A 105 -18.92 10.44 6.91
C ASN A 105 -18.43 9.46 5.83
N THR A 106 -18.53 9.82 4.55
CA THR A 106 -18.02 9.02 3.44
C THR A 106 -16.48 8.97 3.43
N GLY A 107 -15.83 10.08 3.72
CA GLY A 107 -14.38 10.28 3.69
C GLY A 107 -13.94 11.23 2.58
N GLY A 108 -12.87 11.98 2.83
CA GLY A 108 -12.23 12.88 1.88
C GLY A 108 -11.18 12.19 1.01
N ARG A 109 -10.52 12.97 0.13
CA ARG A 109 -9.32 12.49 -0.56
C ARG A 109 -8.23 12.22 0.50
N PRO A 110 -7.40 11.17 0.33
CA PRO A 110 -6.28 10.95 1.25
C PRO A 110 -5.36 12.16 1.35
N ILE A 111 -4.79 12.38 2.53
CA ILE A 111 -3.85 13.47 2.79
C ILE A 111 -2.46 13.05 2.36
N GLY A 112 -1.77 13.88 1.58
CA GLY A 112 -0.38 13.69 1.19
C GLY A 112 -0.15 13.51 -0.29
N GLU A 113 1.13 13.42 -0.65
CA GLU A 113 1.60 13.13 -2.01
C GLU A 113 1.32 11.66 -2.35
N LYS A 114 0.70 11.44 -3.50
CA LYS A 114 0.42 10.07 -3.98
C LYS A 114 1.71 9.43 -4.50
N VAL A 115 2.12 8.33 -3.88
CA VAL A 115 3.28 7.52 -4.24
C VAL A 115 2.83 6.10 -4.53
N THR A 116 3.09 5.61 -5.74
CA THR A 116 2.83 4.22 -6.11
C THR A 116 4.15 3.48 -6.20
N ILE A 117 4.39 2.58 -5.22
CA ILE A 117 5.49 1.63 -5.27
C ILE A 117 5.06 0.51 -6.22
N LYS A 118 5.78 0.33 -7.32
CA LYS A 118 5.47 -0.72 -8.30
C LYS A 118 6.01 -2.08 -7.83
N GLU A 119 5.36 -3.14 -8.30
CA GLU A 119 5.84 -4.50 -8.12
C GLU A 119 7.29 -4.65 -8.61
N GLY A 120 8.10 -5.38 -7.87
CA GLY A 120 9.49 -5.61 -8.22
C GLY A 120 10.42 -4.39 -8.06
N TYR A 121 10.01 -3.32 -7.34
CA TYR A 121 10.94 -2.23 -7.01
C TYR A 121 11.90 -2.67 -5.90
N SER A 122 13.18 -2.31 -6.07
CA SER A 122 14.20 -2.38 -5.00
C SER A 122 14.12 -1.14 -4.11
N ILE A 123 14.72 -1.21 -2.92
CA ILE A 123 14.85 -0.05 -2.02
C ILE A 123 15.46 1.16 -2.72
N LYS A 124 16.47 0.95 -3.56
CA LYS A 124 17.09 2.04 -4.33
C LYS A 124 16.09 2.73 -5.24
N GLN A 125 15.26 1.95 -5.97
CA GLN A 125 14.23 2.50 -6.85
C GLN A 125 13.12 3.21 -6.06
N ILE A 126 12.78 2.70 -4.88
CA ILE A 126 11.81 3.35 -3.97
C ILE A 126 12.39 4.68 -3.47
N ALA A 127 13.65 4.70 -3.05
CA ALA A 127 14.35 5.90 -2.60
C ALA A 127 14.43 6.97 -3.70
N ASP A 128 14.79 6.57 -4.93
CA ASP A 128 14.80 7.45 -6.11
C ASP A 128 13.43 8.11 -6.35
N LEU A 129 12.36 7.30 -6.32
CA LEU A 129 10.99 7.78 -6.48
C LEU A 129 10.55 8.76 -5.37
N LEU A 130 10.89 8.46 -4.12
CA LEU A 130 10.54 9.31 -2.98
C LEU A 130 11.32 10.64 -3.00
N GLU A 131 12.59 10.61 -3.37
CA GLU A 131 13.42 11.79 -3.51
C GLU A 131 12.94 12.70 -4.67
N GLU A 132 12.61 12.12 -5.83
CA GLU A 132 12.02 12.86 -6.96
C GLU A 132 10.76 13.63 -6.54
N LYS A 133 9.99 13.08 -5.60
CA LYS A 133 8.79 13.72 -5.04
C LYS A 133 9.09 14.68 -3.87
N GLY A 134 10.35 14.81 -3.47
CA GLY A 134 10.79 15.66 -2.36
C GLY A 134 10.25 15.22 -1.00
N LEU A 135 10.12 13.91 -0.80
CA LEU A 135 9.58 13.31 0.42
C LEU A 135 10.67 12.81 1.38
N VAL A 136 11.85 12.47 0.87
CA VAL A 136 12.97 11.93 1.66
C VAL A 136 14.30 12.50 1.18
N ASN A 137 15.33 12.42 2.04
CA ASN A 137 16.73 12.39 1.61
C ASN A 137 17.08 10.94 1.27
N LYS A 138 17.47 10.69 0.02
CA LYS A 138 17.70 9.35 -0.51
C LYS A 138 18.76 8.57 0.26
N GLU A 139 19.91 9.18 0.53
CA GLU A 139 21.02 8.55 1.23
C GLU A 139 20.61 8.13 2.64
N PHE A 140 19.96 9.02 3.37
CA PHE A 140 19.47 8.75 4.72
C PHE A 140 18.37 7.68 4.74
N PHE A 141 17.45 7.72 3.75
CA PHE A 141 16.43 6.69 3.61
C PHE A 141 17.06 5.30 3.39
N ILE A 142 18.06 5.19 2.50
CA ILE A 142 18.77 3.92 2.23
C ILE A 142 19.49 3.46 3.51
N GLU A 143 20.24 4.32 4.19
CA GLU A 143 20.95 4.00 5.44
C GLU A 143 20.02 3.39 6.48
N LEU A 144 18.82 3.98 6.67
CA LEU A 144 17.82 3.46 7.61
C LEU A 144 17.34 2.05 7.26
N THR A 145 17.35 1.69 5.97
CA THR A 145 16.86 0.38 5.49
C THR A 145 17.92 -0.72 5.54
N GLU A 146 19.18 -0.38 5.67
CA GLU A 146 20.27 -1.36 5.75
C GLU A 146 20.25 -2.18 7.05
N ASN A 147 19.58 -1.70 8.10
CA ASN A 147 19.49 -2.38 9.38
C ASN A 147 18.04 -2.47 9.90
N LYS A 148 17.51 -3.69 9.92
CA LYS A 148 16.18 -3.98 10.46
C LYS A 148 15.99 -3.59 11.92
N ALA A 149 17.07 -3.49 12.72
CA ALA A 149 16.99 -3.21 14.15
C ALA A 149 16.28 -1.89 14.47
N ASN A 150 16.28 -0.94 13.54
CA ASN A 150 15.56 0.32 13.67
C ASN A 150 14.03 0.14 13.76
N PHE A 151 13.50 -1.04 13.37
CA PHE A 151 12.07 -1.29 13.22
C PHE A 151 11.61 -2.62 13.85
N SER A 152 12.52 -3.50 14.27
CA SER A 152 12.22 -4.87 14.73
C SER A 152 11.30 -4.92 15.96
N ASP A 153 11.30 -3.90 16.81
CA ASP A 153 10.42 -3.81 17.97
C ASP A 153 8.95 -3.57 17.59
N LYS A 154 8.71 -3.05 16.37
CA LYS A 154 7.37 -2.67 15.91
C LYS A 154 6.72 -3.73 15.02
N PHE A 155 7.52 -4.56 14.34
CA PHE A 155 7.03 -5.50 13.32
C PHE A 155 7.49 -6.92 13.62
N THR A 156 6.54 -7.83 13.82
CA THR A 156 6.83 -9.19 14.27
C THR A 156 7.63 -10.00 13.26
N PHE A 157 7.41 -9.79 11.95
CA PHE A 157 8.17 -10.50 10.92
C PHE A 157 9.66 -10.12 10.91
N LEU A 158 10.02 -8.90 11.36
CA LEU A 158 11.42 -8.47 11.45
C LEU A 158 12.17 -9.09 12.64
N GLN A 159 11.49 -9.83 13.52
CA GLN A 159 12.15 -10.57 14.59
C GLN A 159 12.87 -11.83 14.07
N ASP A 160 12.58 -12.27 12.83
CA ASP A 160 13.32 -13.36 12.19
C ASP A 160 14.80 -12.95 12.02
N GLU A 161 15.71 -13.67 12.67
CA GLU A 161 17.16 -13.36 12.69
C GLU A 161 17.82 -13.47 11.32
N SER A 162 17.20 -14.19 10.39
CA SER A 162 17.71 -14.33 9.02
C SER A 162 17.64 -13.02 8.21
N ILE A 163 16.74 -12.10 8.57
CA ILE A 163 16.58 -10.80 7.92
C ILE A 163 17.68 -9.85 8.43
N GLN A 164 18.45 -9.27 7.54
CA GLN A 164 19.51 -8.30 7.87
C GLN A 164 19.14 -6.88 7.46
N SER A 165 18.50 -6.71 6.31
CA SER A 165 18.06 -5.42 5.76
C SER A 165 16.57 -5.43 5.43
N LEU A 166 16.02 -4.28 5.07
CA LEU A 166 14.61 -4.16 4.68
C LEU A 166 14.36 -4.41 3.18
N GLU A 167 15.40 -4.80 2.40
CA GLU A 167 15.20 -5.14 0.98
C GLU A 167 14.23 -6.32 0.86
N GLY A 168 13.21 -6.13 0.01
CA GLY A 168 12.14 -7.11 -0.18
C GLY A 168 10.94 -6.96 0.75
N PHE A 169 10.95 -6.01 1.70
CA PHE A 169 9.90 -5.85 2.71
C PHE A 169 9.13 -4.53 2.62
N MET A 170 9.26 -3.77 1.53
CA MET A 170 8.47 -2.56 1.28
C MET A 170 7.36 -2.83 0.28
N TYR A 171 6.19 -3.30 0.76
CA TYR A 171 5.13 -3.86 -0.07
C TYR A 171 4.68 -2.91 -1.18
N PRO A 172 4.52 -3.40 -2.44
CA PRO A 172 4.07 -2.61 -3.57
C PRO A 172 2.59 -2.24 -3.40
N GLU A 173 2.33 -0.95 -3.24
CA GLU A 173 0.99 -0.38 -3.03
C GLU A 173 1.02 1.12 -3.37
N THR A 174 -0.14 1.75 -3.37
CA THR A 174 -0.26 3.21 -3.46
C THR A 174 -0.40 3.82 -2.08
N TYR A 175 0.57 4.64 -1.72
CA TYR A 175 0.65 5.36 -0.45
C TYR A 175 0.32 6.84 -0.63
N PHE A 176 -0.19 7.46 0.44
CA PHE A 176 -0.37 8.90 0.51
C PHE A 176 0.50 9.42 1.66
N ILE A 177 1.54 10.16 1.31
CA ILE A 177 2.59 10.57 2.25
C ILE A 177 2.55 12.09 2.42
N PRO A 178 2.19 12.62 3.61
CA PRO A 178 2.23 14.06 3.87
C PRO A 178 3.66 14.59 3.74
N LYS A 179 3.82 15.79 3.17
CA LYS A 179 5.14 16.43 3.10
C LYS A 179 5.68 16.72 4.50
N GLY A 180 6.95 16.43 4.70
CA GLY A 180 7.61 16.58 5.99
C GLY A 180 7.42 15.41 6.95
N THR A 181 6.82 14.30 6.50
CA THR A 181 6.82 13.05 7.26
C THR A 181 8.26 12.53 7.38
N PRO A 182 8.75 12.22 8.59
CA PRO A 182 10.10 11.67 8.77
C PRO A 182 10.29 10.35 8.02
N GLU A 183 11.50 10.09 7.50
CA GLU A 183 11.83 8.87 6.75
C GLU A 183 11.51 7.59 7.55
N THR A 184 11.73 7.60 8.86
CA THR A 184 11.39 6.47 9.75
C THR A 184 9.90 6.18 9.81
N GLU A 185 9.05 7.19 9.69
CA GLU A 185 7.60 7.03 9.63
C GLU A 185 7.17 6.54 8.24
N ILE A 186 7.77 7.05 7.16
CA ILE A 186 7.52 6.59 5.78
C ILE A 186 7.87 5.09 5.66
N ILE A 187 9.04 4.69 6.15
CA ILE A 187 9.44 3.27 6.18
C ILE A 187 8.44 2.47 7.02
N SER A 188 8.02 2.98 8.18
CA SER A 188 7.03 2.30 9.03
C SER A 188 5.67 2.14 8.33
N MET A 189 5.26 3.06 7.47
CA MET A 189 4.03 2.91 6.65
C MET A 189 4.15 1.72 5.70
N PHE A 190 5.29 1.57 5.00
CA PHE A 190 5.54 0.46 4.09
C PHE A 190 5.58 -0.88 4.83
N LEU A 191 6.31 -0.93 5.96
CA LEU A 191 6.40 -2.13 6.80
C LEU A 191 5.06 -2.52 7.44
N SER A 192 4.22 -1.54 7.80
CA SER A 192 2.86 -1.80 8.30
C SER A 192 1.99 -2.48 7.25
N GLN A 193 2.10 -2.07 5.99
CA GLN A 193 1.40 -2.72 4.90
C GLN A 193 1.93 -4.14 4.66
N THR A 194 3.25 -4.32 4.72
CA THR A 194 3.88 -5.65 4.63
C THR A 194 3.38 -6.57 5.75
N GLN A 195 3.39 -6.11 7.01
CA GLN A 195 2.88 -6.88 8.15
C GLN A 195 1.42 -7.29 7.93
N LYS A 196 0.58 -6.35 7.53
CA LYS A 196 -0.84 -6.59 7.22
C LYS A 196 -1.01 -7.68 6.16
N ILE A 197 -0.31 -7.56 5.03
CA ILE A 197 -0.37 -8.55 3.94
C ILE A 197 0.14 -9.91 4.39
N PHE A 198 1.21 -9.95 5.18
CA PHE A 198 1.76 -11.20 5.72
C PHE A 198 0.78 -11.88 6.66
N ASP A 199 0.10 -11.13 7.53
CA ASP A 199 -0.90 -11.65 8.46
C ASP A 199 -2.14 -12.16 7.71
N GLU A 200 -2.69 -11.38 6.78
CA GLU A 200 -3.86 -11.73 5.98
C GLU A 200 -3.65 -13.00 5.12
N ASN A 201 -2.42 -13.25 4.69
CA ASN A 201 -2.07 -14.37 3.82
C ASN A 201 -1.28 -15.49 4.54
N SER A 202 -1.14 -15.41 5.85
CA SER A 202 -0.41 -16.40 6.66
C SER A 202 0.98 -16.71 6.10
N VAL A 203 1.73 -15.65 5.69
CA VAL A 203 3.03 -15.81 5.02
C VAL A 203 4.03 -16.50 5.93
N LEU A 204 4.03 -16.17 7.23
CA LEU A 204 4.96 -16.74 8.21
C LEU A 204 4.67 -18.20 8.59
N SER A 205 3.52 -18.74 8.16
CA SER A 205 3.13 -20.11 8.51
C SER A 205 3.84 -21.14 7.64
N ASN A 206 4.36 -22.19 8.27
CA ASN A 206 4.87 -23.41 7.61
C ASN A 206 6.02 -23.16 6.60
N ILE A 207 6.85 -22.13 6.81
CA ILE A 207 7.98 -21.83 5.90
C ILE A 207 8.92 -23.04 5.81
N ASN A 208 9.22 -23.69 6.93
CA ASN A 208 10.14 -24.84 6.98
C ASN A 208 9.60 -26.09 6.26
N ASP A 209 8.29 -26.14 5.99
CA ASP A 209 7.64 -27.28 5.32
C ASP A 209 7.66 -27.13 3.78
N ILE A 210 8.04 -25.96 3.25
CA ILE A 210 8.05 -25.68 1.81
C ILE A 210 9.08 -26.57 1.10
N ASN A 211 10.34 -26.43 1.48
CA ASN A 211 11.48 -27.13 0.92
C ASN A 211 12.70 -26.97 1.81
N PRO A 212 13.61 -27.99 1.92
CA PRO A 212 14.84 -27.88 2.71
C PRO A 212 15.75 -26.69 2.38
N ASN A 213 15.61 -26.09 1.20
CA ASN A 213 16.37 -24.91 0.81
C ASN A 213 15.67 -23.58 1.18
N ILE A 214 14.42 -23.63 1.69
CA ILE A 214 13.63 -22.47 2.13
C ILE A 214 13.35 -22.62 3.61
N GLN A 215 14.32 -22.27 4.44
CA GLN A 215 14.29 -22.57 5.89
C GLN A 215 13.82 -21.41 6.76
N ASN A 216 13.73 -20.20 6.21
CA ASN A 216 13.39 -18.98 6.93
C ASN A 216 12.73 -17.95 6.02
N LEU A 217 12.26 -16.86 6.60
CA LEU A 217 11.55 -15.81 5.89
C LEU A 217 12.46 -15.13 4.83
N ASN A 218 13.73 -14.89 5.15
CA ASN A 218 14.65 -14.30 4.18
C ASN A 218 14.79 -15.17 2.92
N ASN A 219 14.96 -16.49 3.06
CA ASN A 219 15.02 -17.40 1.90
C ASN A 219 13.74 -17.36 1.07
N LEU A 220 12.57 -17.36 1.74
CA LEU A 220 11.27 -17.30 1.08
C LEU A 220 11.14 -16.02 0.24
N ILE A 221 11.40 -14.86 0.85
CA ILE A 221 11.25 -13.56 0.17
C ILE A 221 12.34 -13.37 -0.90
N THR A 222 13.56 -13.87 -0.66
CA THR A 222 14.65 -13.83 -1.65
C THR A 222 14.27 -14.60 -2.92
N LEU A 223 13.80 -15.85 -2.79
CA LEU A 223 13.37 -16.61 -3.96
C LEU A 223 12.15 -15.96 -4.61
N ALA A 224 11.16 -15.50 -3.83
CA ALA A 224 10.00 -14.81 -4.35
C ALA A 224 10.36 -13.53 -5.13
N SER A 225 11.39 -12.80 -4.70
CA SER A 225 11.87 -11.60 -5.41
C SER A 225 12.51 -11.92 -6.77
N ILE A 226 13.17 -13.07 -6.89
CA ILE A 226 13.70 -13.54 -8.17
C ILE A 226 12.54 -13.95 -9.08
N VAL A 227 11.59 -14.74 -8.57
CA VAL A 227 10.37 -15.15 -9.31
C VAL A 227 9.57 -13.95 -9.78
N GLU A 228 9.43 -12.91 -8.96
CA GLU A 228 8.76 -11.64 -9.32
C GLU A 228 9.36 -10.99 -10.56
N LYS A 229 10.67 -10.98 -10.65
CA LYS A 229 11.42 -10.33 -11.74
C LYS A 229 11.51 -11.19 -13.01
N GLU A 230 11.46 -12.51 -12.88
CA GLU A 230 11.55 -13.45 -14.03
C GLU A 230 10.20 -13.70 -14.70
N SER A 231 9.09 -13.51 -13.99
CA SER A 231 7.77 -13.87 -14.51
C SER A 231 6.94 -12.63 -14.83
N ALA A 232 6.75 -12.37 -16.11
CA ALA A 232 5.79 -11.36 -16.58
C ALA A 232 4.33 -11.86 -16.46
N ASP A 233 4.09 -13.19 -16.53
CA ASP A 233 2.77 -13.82 -16.43
C ASP A 233 2.59 -14.53 -15.09
N ASN A 234 1.51 -14.19 -14.38
CA ASN A 234 1.14 -14.84 -13.13
C ASN A 234 0.90 -16.35 -13.26
N SER A 235 0.53 -16.84 -14.43
CA SER A 235 0.16 -18.25 -14.65
C SER A 235 1.35 -19.23 -14.64
N GLU A 236 2.59 -18.74 -14.77
CA GLU A 236 3.80 -19.57 -14.82
C GLU A 236 4.70 -19.43 -13.58
N ARG A 237 4.35 -18.55 -12.63
CA ARG A 237 5.17 -18.26 -11.44
C ARG A 237 5.43 -19.51 -10.58
N ASP A 238 4.46 -20.39 -10.44
CA ASP A 238 4.60 -21.63 -9.67
C ASP A 238 5.55 -22.65 -10.32
N ILE A 239 5.59 -22.70 -11.68
CA ILE A 239 6.52 -23.53 -12.43
C ILE A 239 7.94 -22.95 -12.32
N ILE A 240 8.10 -21.63 -12.51
CA ILE A 240 9.40 -20.94 -12.41
C ILE A 240 9.98 -21.09 -10.99
N ALA A 241 9.15 -20.91 -9.95
CA ALA A 241 9.55 -21.19 -8.58
C ALA A 241 10.02 -22.65 -8.40
N GLY A 242 9.30 -23.61 -8.99
CA GLY A 242 9.66 -25.03 -8.99
C GLY A 242 11.01 -25.30 -9.65
N ILE A 243 11.32 -24.63 -10.77
CA ILE A 243 12.61 -24.75 -11.47
C ILE A 243 13.75 -24.26 -10.57
N PHE A 244 13.62 -23.09 -9.96
CA PHE A 244 14.64 -22.59 -9.05
C PHE A 244 14.85 -23.49 -7.83
N ILE A 245 13.77 -24.03 -7.27
CA ILE A 245 13.84 -25.00 -6.15
C ILE A 245 14.54 -26.30 -6.61
N ASN A 246 14.26 -26.80 -7.81
CA ASN A 246 14.95 -27.96 -8.37
C ASN A 246 16.46 -27.69 -8.56
N ARG A 247 16.83 -26.48 -9.04
CA ARG A 247 18.25 -26.10 -9.17
C ARG A 247 18.93 -26.02 -7.82
N LEU A 248 18.31 -25.41 -6.81
CA LEU A 248 18.83 -25.38 -5.44
C LEU A 248 19.03 -26.79 -4.87
N ALA A 249 18.06 -27.68 -5.05
CA ALA A 249 18.13 -29.07 -4.57
C ALA A 249 19.26 -29.87 -5.22
N ASN A 250 19.63 -29.54 -6.46
CA ASN A 250 20.71 -30.18 -7.20
C ASN A 250 22.04 -29.42 -7.13
N SER A 251 22.17 -28.38 -6.27
CA SER A 251 23.34 -27.51 -6.17
C SER A 251 23.74 -26.86 -7.50
N ILE A 252 22.77 -26.63 -8.39
CA ILE A 252 22.97 -25.94 -9.67
C ILE A 252 22.84 -24.42 -9.41
N PRO A 253 23.77 -23.57 -9.84
CA PRO A 253 23.64 -22.12 -9.76
C PRO A 253 22.34 -21.65 -10.40
N LEU A 254 21.66 -20.64 -9.81
CA LEU A 254 20.35 -20.18 -10.32
C LEU A 254 20.48 -19.53 -11.71
N GLN A 255 21.59 -18.87 -12.00
CA GLN A 255 21.90 -18.21 -13.29
C GLN A 255 20.75 -17.28 -13.76
N SER A 256 20.20 -16.54 -12.81
CA SER A 256 19.12 -15.61 -13.05
C SER A 256 19.68 -14.23 -13.42
N CYS A 257 19.32 -13.73 -14.61
CA CYS A 257 19.78 -12.44 -15.12
C CYS A 257 19.41 -11.29 -14.18
N VAL A 258 18.25 -11.34 -13.54
CA VAL A 258 17.74 -10.27 -12.69
C VAL A 258 18.60 -10.05 -11.44
N THR A 259 19.34 -11.06 -10.98
CA THR A 259 20.28 -10.92 -9.87
C THR A 259 21.53 -10.14 -10.26
N VAL A 260 21.98 -10.25 -11.50
CA VAL A 260 23.06 -9.47 -12.07
C VAL A 260 22.60 -8.03 -12.35
N GLU A 261 21.39 -7.86 -12.90
CA GLU A 261 20.81 -6.54 -13.12
C GLU A 261 20.67 -5.75 -11.81
N TYR A 262 20.32 -6.42 -10.71
CA TYR A 262 20.27 -5.80 -9.37
C TYR A 262 21.64 -5.25 -8.97
N VAL A 263 22.72 -6.02 -9.18
CA VAL A 263 24.10 -5.58 -8.87
C VAL A 263 24.51 -4.40 -9.74
N LEU A 264 24.20 -4.45 -11.03
CA LEU A 264 24.55 -3.39 -11.98
C LEU A 264 23.66 -2.14 -11.83
N GLY A 265 22.52 -2.26 -11.20
CA GLY A 265 21.53 -1.18 -11.05
C GLY A 265 20.86 -0.76 -12.35
N ILE A 266 20.89 -1.60 -13.37
CA ILE A 266 20.34 -1.35 -14.71
C ILE A 266 19.58 -2.56 -15.23
N HIS A 267 18.59 -2.32 -16.07
CA HIS A 267 17.92 -3.38 -16.83
C HIS A 267 18.55 -3.51 -18.22
N LYS A 268 18.84 -4.74 -18.64
CA LYS A 268 19.37 -5.06 -19.97
C LYS A 268 18.52 -6.13 -20.63
N GLN A 269 18.16 -5.94 -21.88
CA GLN A 269 17.47 -6.99 -22.66
C GLN A 269 18.30 -8.29 -22.74
N ARG A 270 19.64 -8.15 -22.71
CA ARG A 270 20.58 -9.26 -22.73
C ARG A 270 21.85 -8.87 -21.98
N LEU A 271 22.25 -9.73 -21.04
CA LEU A 271 23.55 -9.58 -20.36
C LEU A 271 24.67 -10.00 -21.31
N SER A 272 25.79 -9.27 -21.27
CA SER A 272 27.02 -9.69 -21.88
C SER A 272 27.71 -10.77 -21.03
N TYR A 273 28.72 -11.45 -21.59
CA TYR A 273 29.52 -12.39 -20.81
C TYR A 273 30.18 -11.69 -19.62
N GLU A 274 30.74 -10.49 -19.83
CA GLU A 274 31.37 -9.68 -18.79
C GLU A 274 30.39 -9.35 -17.64
N ASP A 275 29.14 -9.03 -17.97
CA ASP A 275 28.10 -8.78 -16.96
C ASP A 275 27.90 -10.02 -16.07
N THR A 276 27.91 -11.23 -16.65
CA THR A 276 27.75 -12.48 -15.88
C THR A 276 28.96 -12.83 -15.01
N GLN A 277 30.08 -12.13 -15.16
CA GLN A 277 31.30 -12.33 -14.38
C GLN A 277 31.48 -11.29 -13.26
N VAL A 278 30.54 -10.35 -13.07
CA VAL A 278 30.61 -9.33 -12.01
C VAL A 278 30.77 -10.00 -10.65
N GLN A 279 31.78 -9.56 -9.88
CA GLN A 279 32.07 -10.10 -8.55
C GLN A 279 31.08 -9.49 -7.52
N SER A 280 30.10 -10.26 -7.13
CA SER A 280 29.12 -9.88 -6.13
C SER A 280 28.49 -11.13 -5.51
N PRO A 281 28.15 -11.15 -4.21
CA PRO A 281 27.42 -12.24 -3.57
C PRO A 281 26.01 -12.42 -4.15
N TYR A 282 25.48 -11.43 -4.85
CA TYR A 282 24.18 -11.51 -5.53
C TYR A 282 24.26 -12.17 -6.89
N ASN A 283 25.44 -12.26 -7.52
CA ASN A 283 25.56 -12.85 -8.85
C ASN A 283 25.39 -14.37 -8.81
N THR A 284 24.20 -14.85 -9.20
CA THR A 284 23.86 -16.28 -9.22
C THR A 284 24.42 -17.05 -10.41
N TYR A 285 25.22 -16.43 -11.30
CA TYR A 285 26.00 -17.14 -12.31
C TYR A 285 27.29 -17.74 -11.74
N ILE A 286 27.89 -17.05 -10.75
CA ILE A 286 29.17 -17.45 -10.14
C ILE A 286 29.02 -17.97 -8.71
N ASN A 287 27.91 -17.69 -8.03
CA ASN A 287 27.61 -18.19 -6.70
C ASN A 287 26.44 -19.18 -6.75
N ALA A 288 26.61 -20.34 -6.14
CA ALA A 288 25.52 -21.30 -5.95
C ALA A 288 24.64 -20.90 -4.76
N GLY A 289 23.38 -21.26 -4.82
CA GLY A 289 22.40 -20.96 -3.77
C GLY A 289 21.64 -19.66 -4.00
N LEU A 290 20.94 -19.20 -2.97
CA LEU A 290 20.21 -17.93 -2.97
C LEU A 290 21.17 -16.76 -2.71
N PRO A 291 20.88 -15.55 -3.25
CA PRO A 291 21.55 -14.32 -2.83
C PRO A 291 21.35 -14.06 -1.32
N PRO A 292 22.18 -13.20 -0.70
CA PRO A 292 22.11 -12.93 0.75
C PRO A 292 20.80 -12.31 1.20
N THR A 293 20.18 -11.47 0.36
CA THR A 293 18.88 -10.83 0.62
C THR A 293 18.01 -10.83 -0.64
N PRO A 294 16.72 -10.49 -0.54
CA PRO A 294 15.89 -10.20 -1.71
C PRO A 294 16.53 -9.14 -2.62
N ILE A 295 16.12 -9.10 -3.88
CA ILE A 295 16.56 -8.13 -4.89
C ILE A 295 15.48 -7.09 -5.24
N CYS A 296 14.29 -7.28 -4.75
CA CYS A 296 13.16 -6.36 -4.87
C CYS A 296 12.05 -6.80 -3.91
N THR A 297 11.03 -5.97 -3.73
CA THR A 297 9.83 -6.38 -2.99
C THR A 297 8.90 -7.21 -3.88
N PRO A 298 8.67 -8.50 -3.54
CA PRO A 298 7.76 -9.34 -4.28
C PRO A 298 6.30 -9.08 -3.90
N THR A 299 5.38 -9.39 -4.83
CA THR A 299 3.95 -9.46 -4.55
C THR A 299 3.60 -10.73 -3.78
N ILE A 300 2.41 -10.73 -3.16
CA ILE A 300 1.87 -11.94 -2.52
C ILE A 300 1.71 -13.11 -3.51
N SER A 301 1.51 -12.81 -4.80
CA SER A 301 1.43 -13.81 -5.85
C SER A 301 2.75 -14.59 -6.00
N SER A 302 3.89 -13.89 -6.02
CA SER A 302 5.21 -14.54 -6.10
C SER A 302 5.58 -15.27 -4.81
N ILE A 303 5.20 -14.71 -3.64
CA ILE A 303 5.40 -15.41 -2.35
C ILE A 303 4.60 -16.71 -2.34
N ASN A 304 3.33 -16.69 -2.76
CA ASN A 304 2.49 -17.87 -2.83
C ASN A 304 2.96 -18.87 -3.89
N ALA A 305 3.53 -18.41 -5.01
CA ALA A 305 4.12 -19.28 -6.02
C ALA A 305 5.31 -20.08 -5.45
N VAL A 306 6.13 -19.49 -4.59
CA VAL A 306 7.21 -20.21 -3.90
C VAL A 306 6.64 -21.17 -2.83
N LYS A 307 5.66 -20.73 -2.02
CA LYS A 307 5.04 -21.57 -0.99
C LYS A 307 4.33 -22.80 -1.58
N ASN A 308 3.73 -22.65 -2.75
CA ASN A 308 2.92 -23.66 -3.43
C ASN A 308 3.50 -24.04 -4.80
N TYR A 309 4.83 -24.05 -4.91
CA TYR A 309 5.50 -24.29 -6.17
C TYR A 309 5.07 -25.59 -6.86
N LYS A 310 5.02 -25.57 -8.19
CA LYS A 310 4.69 -26.73 -8.97
C LYS A 310 5.85 -27.73 -9.01
N ARG A 311 5.63 -28.92 -8.49
CA ARG A 311 6.64 -29.99 -8.53
C ARG A 311 6.73 -30.54 -9.96
N THR A 312 7.87 -30.30 -10.58
CA THR A 312 8.22 -30.75 -11.92
C THR A 312 9.67 -31.23 -11.92
N ASP A 313 10.14 -31.76 -13.01
CA ASP A 313 11.55 -32.13 -13.27
C ASP A 313 12.26 -31.13 -14.17
N TYR A 314 11.64 -29.96 -14.42
CA TYR A 314 12.27 -28.90 -15.21
C TYR A 314 13.43 -28.24 -14.45
N LEU A 315 14.49 -27.92 -15.21
CA LEU A 315 15.70 -27.24 -14.73
C LEU A 315 16.01 -25.95 -15.50
N PHE A 316 15.36 -25.73 -16.63
CA PHE A 316 15.62 -24.59 -17.51
C PHE A 316 14.31 -24.02 -18.04
N PHE A 317 14.34 -22.74 -18.36
CA PHE A 317 13.29 -22.05 -19.09
C PHE A 317 13.87 -21.01 -20.04
N VAL A 318 13.15 -20.67 -21.09
CA VAL A 318 13.47 -19.59 -22.02
C VAL A 318 12.21 -18.83 -22.37
N ALA A 319 12.25 -17.51 -22.29
CA ALA A 319 11.14 -16.64 -22.60
C ALA A 319 10.86 -16.61 -24.12
N LYS A 320 9.59 -16.56 -24.50
CA LYS A 320 9.14 -16.29 -25.86
C LYS A 320 8.85 -14.80 -26.04
N GLN A 321 8.62 -14.38 -27.29
CA GLN A 321 8.27 -13.00 -27.60
C GLN A 321 6.92 -12.54 -27.04
N ASP A 322 6.01 -13.47 -26.75
CA ASP A 322 4.69 -13.23 -26.14
C ASP A 322 4.73 -13.14 -24.60
N GLY A 323 5.93 -13.28 -24.00
CA GLY A 323 6.14 -13.25 -22.55
C GLY A 323 5.90 -14.59 -21.85
N SER A 324 5.44 -15.63 -22.53
CA SER A 324 5.37 -17.00 -22.00
C SER A 324 6.72 -17.70 -22.09
N HIS A 325 6.87 -18.88 -21.43
CA HIS A 325 8.13 -19.61 -21.39
C HIS A 325 8.02 -21.00 -22.01
N VAL A 326 9.16 -21.50 -22.50
CA VAL A 326 9.37 -22.92 -22.80
C VAL A 326 10.20 -23.49 -21.67
N PHE A 327 9.72 -24.59 -21.07
CA PHE A 327 10.36 -25.28 -19.96
C PHE A 327 11.08 -26.53 -20.44
N SER A 328 12.27 -26.79 -19.92
CA SER A 328 13.13 -27.90 -20.36
C SER A 328 13.75 -28.64 -19.18
N ARG A 329 13.97 -29.95 -19.31
CA ARG A 329 14.58 -30.81 -18.30
C ARG A 329 16.10 -30.86 -18.42
N THR A 330 16.59 -30.84 -19.66
CA THR A 330 18.02 -30.97 -19.99
C THR A 330 18.52 -29.70 -20.65
N TYR A 331 19.85 -29.49 -20.58
CA TYR A 331 20.50 -28.38 -21.26
C TYR A 331 20.36 -28.45 -22.78
N ASP A 332 20.39 -29.66 -23.36
CA ASP A 332 20.20 -29.86 -24.80
C ASP A 332 18.79 -29.47 -25.27
N GLU A 333 17.74 -29.81 -24.49
CA GLU A 333 16.39 -29.34 -24.73
C GLU A 333 16.29 -27.81 -24.67
N HIS A 334 16.95 -27.21 -23.69
CA HIS A 334 17.01 -25.76 -23.54
C HIS A 334 17.71 -25.07 -24.72
N LEU A 335 18.86 -25.58 -25.16
CA LEU A 335 19.55 -25.03 -26.32
C LEU A 335 18.70 -25.14 -27.59
N LYS A 336 18.00 -26.27 -27.78
CA LYS A 336 17.08 -26.44 -28.91
C LYS A 336 15.94 -25.41 -28.83
N ALA A 337 15.29 -25.27 -27.68
CA ALA A 337 14.21 -24.29 -27.49
C ALA A 337 14.68 -22.86 -27.74
N THR A 338 15.89 -22.51 -27.27
CA THR A 338 16.50 -21.20 -27.49
C THR A 338 16.75 -20.94 -28.98
N LYS A 339 17.29 -21.92 -29.69
CA LYS A 339 17.49 -21.85 -31.15
C LYS A 339 16.18 -21.70 -31.93
N ASP A 340 15.15 -22.44 -31.52
CA ASP A 340 13.83 -22.40 -32.17
C ASP A 340 13.14 -21.00 -31.97
N ILE A 341 13.39 -20.32 -30.83
CA ILE A 341 12.80 -19.02 -30.51
C ILE A 341 13.60 -17.86 -31.11
N TYR A 342 14.92 -17.89 -30.99
CA TYR A 342 15.80 -16.74 -31.28
C TYR A 342 16.68 -16.93 -32.52
N GLY A 343 16.68 -18.13 -33.11
CA GLY A 343 17.56 -18.48 -34.24
C GLY A 343 18.95 -18.95 -33.82
N GLU A 344 19.85 -19.17 -34.78
CA GLU A 344 21.26 -19.47 -34.49
C GLU A 344 21.97 -18.22 -33.99
N TYR A 345 22.77 -18.39 -32.94
CA TYR A 345 23.66 -17.35 -32.38
C TYR A 345 24.92 -17.23 -33.25
#